data_dbdf4efba19ad0cc44fa8ae9f4206a0b
#
_entry.id   dbdf4efba19ad0cc44fa8ae9f4206a0b
#
_cell.length_a   1.000
_cell.length_b   1.000
_cell.length_c   1.000
_cell.angle_alpha   90.00
_cell.angle_beta   90.00
_cell.angle_gamma   90.00
#
_symmetry.space_group_name_H-M   'P 1'
#
loop_
_entity.id
_entity.type
_entity.pdbx_description
1 polymer ?
#
loop_
_entity_poly.entity_id
_entity_poly.type
_entity_poly.pdbx_seq_one_letter_code
_entity_poly.pdbx_strand_id
1 'polypeptide(L)'
;MKMLLLAAALIVATPVAAQVEVAPLAAPDYFSLGARDTGLPGDLWRDSSGQTATTLIPVLGAGPLTPAARDLAWRLLATAAVGPAGAGRDPAVAAARIQSLLALGRPGEAWAAAERAGNLPTHPALAEAVAETALIVGDDDRACRVANDLSVGRGELFWLRLRAYCEARAGDSVMAQLTLTLA
;
A
#
# COMPACT_ATOMS: atom_id res chain seq x y z
N MET A 1 -16.41 78.17 33.84
CA MET A 1 -17.12 76.89 33.62
C MET A 1 -16.46 76.24 32.41
N LYS A 2 -15.59 75.22 32.64
CA LYS A 2 -14.90 74.45 31.63
C LYS A 2 -15.58 73.07 31.53
N MET A 3 -16.25 72.84 30.42
CA MET A 3 -16.83 71.52 30.08
C MET A 3 -15.76 70.61 29.55
N LEU A 4 -15.45 69.52 30.26
CA LEU A 4 -14.64 68.38 29.79
C LEU A 4 -15.55 67.45 29.00
N LEU A 5 -15.27 67.28 27.71
CA LEU A 5 -15.84 66.25 26.86
C LEU A 5 -14.94 64.99 26.97
N LEU A 6 -15.48 63.96 27.62
CA LEU A 6 -14.87 62.60 27.62
C LEU A 6 -15.26 61.88 26.30
N ALA A 7 -14.30 61.64 25.43
CA ALA A 7 -14.49 60.79 24.27
C ALA A 7 -14.22 59.34 24.64
N ALA A 8 -15.28 58.51 24.65
CA ALA A 8 -15.17 57.06 24.84
C ALA A 8 -14.78 56.36 23.52
N ALA A 9 -13.57 55.84 23.43
CA ALA A 9 -13.14 55.05 22.31
C ALA A 9 -13.69 53.60 22.44
N LEU A 10 -14.62 53.23 21.56
CA LEU A 10 -15.07 51.86 21.41
C LEU A 10 -13.99 51.05 20.68
N ILE A 11 -13.33 50.10 21.37
CA ILE A 11 -12.45 49.09 20.79
C ILE A 11 -13.32 47.99 20.24
N VAL A 12 -13.49 47.91 18.93
CA VAL A 12 -14.15 46.80 18.24
C VAL A 12 -13.13 45.66 18.12
N ALA A 13 -13.27 44.65 18.95
CA ALA A 13 -12.50 43.39 18.82
C ALA A 13 -13.03 42.58 17.63
N THR A 14 -12.31 42.57 16.52
CA THR A 14 -12.59 41.66 15.39
C THR A 14 -12.24 40.23 15.79
N PRO A 15 -13.15 39.24 15.67
CA PRO A 15 -12.79 37.84 15.90
C PRO A 15 -11.80 37.38 14.82
N VAL A 16 -10.58 37.04 15.22
CA VAL A 16 -9.63 36.35 14.36
C VAL A 16 -10.12 34.91 14.23
N ALA A 17 -10.80 34.60 13.13
CA ALA A 17 -11.10 33.23 12.76
C ALA A 17 -9.77 32.54 12.38
N ALA A 18 -9.25 31.70 13.27
CA ALA A 18 -8.14 30.82 12.92
C ALA A 18 -8.65 29.81 11.89
N GLN A 19 -8.37 30.04 10.62
CA GLN A 19 -8.62 29.06 9.57
C GLN A 19 -7.53 27.98 9.71
N VAL A 20 -7.92 26.81 10.24
CA VAL A 20 -7.09 25.62 10.17
C VAL A 20 -7.18 25.12 8.73
N GLU A 21 -6.14 25.36 7.95
CA GLU A 21 -6.00 24.83 6.61
C GLU A 21 -5.70 23.33 6.72
N VAL A 22 -6.73 22.50 6.54
CA VAL A 22 -6.58 21.05 6.52
C VAL A 22 -6.11 20.65 5.13
N ALA A 23 -4.79 20.57 4.94
CA ALA A 23 -4.24 19.95 3.74
C ALA A 23 -4.52 18.44 3.79
N PRO A 24 -5.03 17.82 2.71
CA PRO A 24 -5.16 16.38 2.67
C PRO A 24 -3.80 15.74 2.86
N LEU A 25 -3.72 14.73 3.76
CA LEU A 25 -2.51 13.96 3.97
C LEU A 25 -2.07 13.37 2.62
N ALA A 26 -0.83 13.61 2.24
CA ALA A 26 -0.25 13.00 1.05
C ALA A 26 -0.35 11.46 1.16
N ALA A 27 -0.66 10.80 0.04
CA ALA A 27 -0.67 9.34 -0.02
C ALA A 27 0.66 8.79 0.52
N PRO A 28 0.63 7.75 1.36
CA PRO A 28 1.84 7.20 1.95
C PRO A 28 2.80 6.69 0.86
N ASP A 29 4.09 6.87 1.10
CA ASP A 29 5.12 6.21 0.33
C ASP A 29 5.07 4.71 0.63
N TYR A 30 4.90 3.87 -0.40
CA TYR A 30 4.81 2.42 -0.23
C TYR A 30 6.08 1.79 0.38
N PHE A 31 7.23 2.43 0.25
CA PHE A 31 8.47 2.00 0.88
C PHE A 31 8.54 2.33 2.36
N SER A 32 7.76 3.31 2.84
CA SER A 32 7.67 3.62 4.27
C SER A 32 6.98 2.53 5.09
N LEU A 33 6.27 1.61 4.41
CA LEU A 33 5.65 0.43 4.99
C LEU A 33 6.66 -0.72 5.04
N GLY A 34 6.89 -1.31 6.21
CA GLY A 34 7.82 -2.40 6.38
C GLY A 34 8.44 -2.49 7.78
N ALA A 35 9.46 -3.34 7.91
CA ALA A 35 10.20 -3.56 9.14
C ALA A 35 11.25 -2.46 9.39
N ARG A 36 11.55 -2.18 10.64
CA ARG A 36 12.55 -1.18 11.05
C ARG A 36 13.85 -1.80 11.62
N ASP A 37 13.84 -3.09 11.86
CA ASP A 37 14.91 -3.85 12.54
C ASP A 37 15.69 -4.78 11.59
N THR A 38 15.71 -4.46 10.31
CA THR A 38 16.43 -5.24 9.28
C THR A 38 17.94 -5.04 9.26
N GLY A 39 18.45 -4.11 10.05
CA GLY A 39 19.87 -3.72 10.04
C GLY A 39 20.28 -2.84 8.85
N LEU A 40 19.31 -2.34 8.06
CA LEU A 40 19.54 -1.37 6.99
C LEU A 40 18.94 -0.01 7.36
N PRO A 41 19.57 1.11 6.90
CA PRO A 41 19.09 2.45 7.21
C PRO A 41 17.80 2.78 6.45
N GLY A 42 16.98 3.67 7.04
CA GLY A 42 15.72 4.12 6.42
C GLY A 42 15.88 5.01 5.18
N ASP A 43 17.08 5.33 4.78
CA ASP A 43 17.42 6.12 3.59
C ASP A 43 18.18 5.31 2.52
N LEU A 44 18.11 3.98 2.62
CA LEU A 44 18.85 3.07 1.75
C LEU A 44 18.59 3.26 0.23
N TRP A 45 17.46 3.89 -0.14
CA TRP A 45 17.12 4.18 -1.53
C TRP A 45 17.37 5.63 -1.95
N ARG A 46 18.00 6.46 -1.08
CA ARG A 46 18.16 7.91 -1.28
C ARG A 46 18.73 8.28 -2.66
N ASP A 47 19.76 7.56 -3.10
CA ASP A 47 20.47 7.85 -4.34
C ASP A 47 20.04 6.92 -5.49
N SER A 48 18.93 6.19 -5.30
CA SER A 48 18.39 5.28 -6.31
C SER A 48 17.29 5.95 -7.12
N SER A 49 17.27 5.68 -8.44
CA SER A 49 16.18 6.11 -9.30
C SER A 49 14.99 5.14 -9.25
N GLY A 50 13.79 5.63 -9.59
CA GLY A 50 12.62 4.77 -9.77
C GLY A 50 12.84 3.66 -10.80
N GLN A 51 13.57 3.96 -11.87
CA GLN A 51 13.91 2.97 -12.89
C GLN A 51 14.79 1.84 -12.34
N THR A 52 15.76 2.16 -11.48
CA THR A 52 16.58 1.16 -10.79
C THR A 52 15.69 0.24 -9.95
N ALA A 53 14.77 0.79 -9.17
CA ALA A 53 13.85 0.01 -8.34
C ALA A 53 12.94 -0.90 -9.19
N THR A 54 12.35 -0.36 -10.25
CA THR A 54 11.48 -1.11 -11.17
C THR A 54 12.20 -2.30 -11.81
N THR A 55 13.48 -2.16 -12.10
CA THR A 55 14.28 -3.23 -12.72
C THR A 55 14.78 -4.23 -11.69
N LEU A 56 15.27 -3.74 -10.55
CA LEU A 56 15.94 -4.57 -9.54
C LEU A 56 14.97 -5.39 -8.70
N ILE A 57 13.88 -4.78 -8.24
CA ILE A 57 12.98 -5.41 -7.26
C ILE A 57 12.42 -6.75 -7.74
N PRO A 58 11.89 -6.90 -8.97
CA PRO A 58 11.40 -8.20 -9.45
C PRO A 58 12.50 -9.27 -9.51
N VAL A 59 13.73 -8.88 -9.85
CA VAL A 59 14.87 -9.81 -9.96
C VAL A 59 15.28 -10.38 -8.61
N LEU A 60 15.12 -9.61 -7.54
CA LEU A 60 15.43 -10.07 -6.18
C LEU A 60 14.54 -11.22 -5.70
N GLY A 61 13.33 -11.37 -6.25
CA GLY A 61 12.43 -12.48 -5.96
C GLY A 61 12.50 -13.64 -6.97
N ALA A 62 13.09 -13.43 -8.16
CA ALA A 62 12.85 -14.30 -9.31
C ALA A 62 13.83 -15.47 -9.52
N GLY A 63 14.92 -15.57 -8.77
CA GLY A 63 15.98 -16.53 -9.09
C GLY A 63 16.51 -17.35 -7.93
N PRO A 64 17.31 -18.39 -8.23
CA PRO A 64 18.01 -19.15 -7.21
C PRO A 64 19.10 -18.25 -6.59
N LEU A 65 18.85 -17.72 -5.42
CA LEU A 65 19.78 -16.92 -4.65
C LEU A 65 20.58 -17.79 -3.68
N THR A 66 21.86 -17.47 -3.51
CA THR A 66 22.63 -18.02 -2.37
C THR A 66 21.97 -17.59 -1.05
N PRO A 67 22.20 -18.30 0.07
CA PRO A 67 21.64 -17.91 1.37
C PRO A 67 21.95 -16.46 1.75
N ALA A 68 23.18 -16.00 1.54
CA ALA A 68 23.60 -14.63 1.85
C ALA A 68 22.90 -13.60 0.93
N ALA A 69 22.77 -13.89 -0.36
CA ALA A 69 22.06 -13.02 -1.30
C ALA A 69 20.56 -12.95 -0.99
N ARG A 70 19.95 -14.06 -0.58
CA ARG A 70 18.55 -14.12 -0.15
C ARG A 70 18.31 -13.29 1.12
N ASP A 71 19.21 -13.37 2.10
CA ASP A 71 19.14 -12.56 3.30
C ASP A 71 19.25 -11.07 2.99
N LEU A 72 20.18 -10.68 2.12
CA LEU A 72 20.33 -9.29 1.70
C LEU A 72 19.09 -8.81 0.92
N ALA A 73 18.57 -9.61 -0.02
CA ALA A 73 17.36 -9.30 -0.79
C ALA A 73 16.16 -9.11 0.15
N TRP A 74 15.97 -10.00 1.11
CA TRP A 74 14.94 -9.85 2.13
C TRP A 74 15.10 -8.54 2.89
N ARG A 75 16.28 -8.23 3.43
CA ARG A 75 16.50 -6.99 4.19
C ARG A 75 16.25 -5.75 3.34
N LEU A 76 16.71 -5.71 2.09
CA LEU A 76 16.45 -4.61 1.15
C LEU A 76 14.94 -4.38 0.93
N LEU A 77 14.19 -5.46 0.72
CA LEU A 77 12.77 -5.38 0.41
C LEU A 77 11.90 -5.17 1.65
N ALA A 78 12.29 -5.70 2.81
CA ALA A 78 11.51 -5.60 4.04
C ALA A 78 11.70 -4.25 4.76
N THR A 79 12.83 -3.56 4.56
CA THR A 79 13.14 -2.33 5.30
C THR A 79 12.14 -1.21 4.98
N ALA A 80 11.56 -0.63 6.04
CA ALA A 80 10.82 0.62 5.94
C ALA A 80 11.80 1.78 5.67
N ALA A 81 11.68 2.40 4.50
CA ALA A 81 12.60 3.42 4.02
C ALA A 81 11.89 4.51 3.24
N VAL A 82 12.57 5.61 2.96
CA VAL A 82 12.14 6.58 1.95
C VAL A 82 12.34 5.93 0.58
N GLY A 83 11.30 5.90 -0.25
CA GLY A 83 11.35 5.26 -1.57
C GLY A 83 12.28 5.96 -2.55
N PRO A 84 12.71 5.24 -3.59
CA PRO A 84 13.51 5.81 -4.69
C PRO A 84 12.79 6.98 -5.35
N ALA A 85 13.54 7.90 -5.91
CA ALA A 85 12.99 9.05 -6.60
C ALA A 85 12.00 8.62 -7.71
N GLY A 86 10.74 9.08 -7.60
CA GLY A 86 9.66 8.77 -8.52
C GLY A 86 8.97 7.41 -8.34
N ALA A 87 9.49 6.51 -7.50
CA ALA A 87 8.91 5.17 -7.30
C ALA A 87 8.21 4.97 -5.94
N GLY A 88 8.41 5.85 -4.99
CA GLY A 88 7.81 5.70 -3.66
C GLY A 88 6.28 5.63 -3.65
N ARG A 89 5.63 6.14 -4.69
CA ARG A 89 4.17 6.11 -4.87
C ARG A 89 3.72 5.33 -6.09
N ASP A 90 4.60 4.57 -6.71
CA ASP A 90 4.27 3.76 -7.88
C ASP A 90 3.65 2.42 -7.43
N PRO A 91 2.35 2.18 -7.75
CA PRO A 91 1.67 0.95 -7.37
C PRO A 91 2.29 -0.32 -8.00
N ALA A 92 2.89 -0.20 -9.19
CA ALA A 92 3.52 -1.35 -9.85
C ALA A 92 4.80 -1.75 -9.12
N VAL A 93 5.60 -0.77 -8.65
CA VAL A 93 6.79 -1.04 -7.84
C VAL A 93 6.41 -1.60 -6.47
N ALA A 94 5.32 -1.09 -5.87
CA ALA A 94 4.79 -1.64 -4.62
C ALA A 94 4.35 -3.10 -4.78
N ALA A 95 3.62 -3.43 -5.85
CA ALA A 95 3.21 -4.79 -6.18
C ALA A 95 4.42 -5.71 -6.32
N ALA A 96 5.41 -5.31 -7.12
CA ALA A 96 6.63 -6.08 -7.33
C ALA A 96 7.40 -6.33 -6.03
N ARG A 97 7.45 -5.34 -5.13
CA ARG A 97 8.08 -5.48 -3.80
C ARG A 97 7.38 -6.53 -2.95
N ILE A 98 6.05 -6.48 -2.87
CA ILE A 98 5.23 -7.43 -2.10
C ILE A 98 5.41 -8.84 -2.68
N GLN A 99 5.27 -9.01 -3.99
CA GLN A 99 5.44 -10.29 -4.67
C GLN A 99 6.84 -10.88 -4.49
N SER A 100 7.88 -10.05 -4.54
CA SER A 100 9.26 -10.49 -4.30
C SER A 100 9.47 -10.97 -2.86
N LEU A 101 8.86 -10.32 -1.86
CA LEU A 101 8.87 -10.80 -0.48
C LEU A 101 8.17 -12.15 -0.33
N LEU A 102 7.02 -12.36 -1.00
CA LEU A 102 6.35 -13.65 -1.04
C LEU A 102 7.22 -14.73 -1.67
N ALA A 103 7.86 -14.44 -2.81
CA ALA A 103 8.76 -15.36 -3.51
C ALA A 103 10.00 -15.74 -2.67
N LEU A 104 10.46 -14.84 -1.82
CA LEU A 104 11.52 -15.10 -0.85
C LEU A 104 11.06 -15.93 0.37
N GLY A 105 9.77 -16.28 0.47
CA GLY A 105 9.18 -16.98 1.60
C GLY A 105 9.01 -16.11 2.85
N ARG A 106 8.73 -14.82 2.66
CA ARG A 106 8.59 -13.82 3.73
C ARG A 106 7.17 -13.21 3.77
N PRO A 107 6.13 -14.03 4.03
CA PRO A 107 4.75 -13.56 3.99
C PRO A 107 4.43 -12.52 5.07
N GLY A 108 5.05 -12.57 6.25
CA GLY A 108 4.85 -11.58 7.30
C GLY A 108 5.32 -10.19 6.90
N GLU A 109 6.50 -10.08 6.26
CA GLU A 109 7.04 -8.83 5.77
C GLU A 109 6.29 -8.34 4.52
N ALA A 110 5.84 -9.25 3.67
CA ALA A 110 4.95 -8.93 2.56
C ALA A 110 3.64 -8.33 3.08
N TRP A 111 3.07 -8.90 4.13
CA TRP A 111 1.88 -8.36 4.79
C TRP A 111 2.12 -6.98 5.37
N ALA A 112 3.21 -6.75 6.08
CA ALA A 112 3.57 -5.44 6.64
C ALA A 112 3.67 -4.35 5.55
N ALA A 113 4.08 -4.71 4.33
CA ALA A 113 4.09 -3.82 3.17
C ALA A 113 2.70 -3.64 2.52
N ALA A 114 1.83 -4.65 2.60
CA ALA A 114 0.55 -4.73 1.91
C ALA A 114 -0.63 -4.19 2.72
N GLU A 115 -0.63 -4.35 4.06
CA GLU A 115 -1.82 -4.10 4.90
C GLU A 115 -2.38 -2.68 4.81
N ARG A 116 -1.51 -1.70 4.54
CA ARG A 116 -1.87 -0.28 4.42
C ARG A 116 -1.79 0.24 2.98
N ALA A 117 -1.62 -0.64 2.00
CA ALA A 117 -1.62 -0.24 0.60
C ALA A 117 -2.98 0.34 0.22
N GLY A 118 -2.97 1.53 -0.37
CA GLY A 118 -4.15 2.24 -0.84
C GLY A 118 -4.33 2.14 -2.36
N ASN A 119 -5.43 2.71 -2.88
CA ASN A 119 -5.75 2.80 -4.30
C ASN A 119 -5.90 1.43 -5.02
N LEU A 120 -6.20 0.37 -4.28
CA LEU A 120 -6.34 -0.99 -4.81
C LEU A 120 -7.39 -1.11 -5.93
N PRO A 121 -8.57 -0.44 -5.87
CA PRO A 121 -9.61 -0.64 -6.88
C PRO A 121 -9.20 -0.35 -8.32
N THR A 122 -8.21 0.53 -8.52
CA THR A 122 -7.75 0.98 -9.84
C THR A 122 -6.39 0.43 -10.25
N HIS A 123 -5.74 -0.37 -9.39
CA HIS A 123 -4.40 -0.92 -9.63
C HIS A 123 -4.39 -2.44 -9.46
N PRO A 124 -4.80 -3.22 -10.49
CA PRO A 124 -5.01 -4.66 -10.38
C PRO A 124 -3.77 -5.43 -9.92
N ALA A 125 -2.58 -5.09 -10.39
CA ALA A 125 -1.35 -5.76 -9.95
C ALA A 125 -1.06 -5.56 -8.45
N LEU A 126 -1.28 -4.35 -7.92
CA LEU A 126 -1.12 -4.10 -6.48
C LEU A 126 -2.23 -4.80 -5.68
N ALA A 127 -3.47 -4.75 -6.18
CA ALA A 127 -4.60 -5.43 -5.57
C ALA A 127 -4.36 -6.95 -5.49
N GLU A 128 -3.84 -7.56 -6.57
CA GLU A 128 -3.49 -8.98 -6.63
C GLU A 128 -2.41 -9.33 -5.58
N ALA A 129 -1.32 -8.58 -5.53
CA ALA A 129 -0.27 -8.79 -4.54
C ALA A 129 -0.79 -8.69 -3.09
N VAL A 130 -1.70 -7.74 -2.81
CA VAL A 130 -2.34 -7.59 -1.50
C VAL A 130 -3.30 -8.74 -1.21
N ALA A 131 -4.14 -9.15 -2.18
CA ALA A 131 -5.10 -10.24 -2.00
C ALA A 131 -4.39 -11.59 -1.81
N GLU A 132 -3.35 -11.87 -2.61
CA GLU A 132 -2.53 -13.07 -2.48
C GLU A 132 -1.85 -13.13 -1.11
N THR A 133 -1.24 -12.02 -0.69
CA THR A 133 -0.62 -11.93 0.63
C THR A 133 -1.63 -12.18 1.74
N ALA A 134 -2.82 -11.58 1.65
CA ALA A 134 -3.89 -11.76 2.62
C ALA A 134 -4.32 -13.23 2.74
N LEU A 135 -4.49 -13.93 1.61
CA LEU A 135 -4.78 -15.37 1.59
C LEU A 135 -3.68 -16.20 2.27
N ILE A 136 -2.41 -15.89 1.99
CA ILE A 136 -1.27 -16.61 2.55
C ILE A 136 -1.18 -16.46 4.07
N VAL A 137 -1.51 -15.27 4.60
CA VAL A 137 -1.50 -15.03 6.06
C VAL A 137 -2.82 -15.41 6.74
N GLY A 138 -3.83 -15.86 5.98
CA GLY A 138 -5.13 -16.32 6.50
C GLY A 138 -6.15 -15.17 6.73
N ASP A 139 -5.92 -13.98 6.17
CA ASP A 139 -6.90 -12.87 6.19
C ASP A 139 -7.80 -12.93 4.93
N ASP A 140 -8.62 -13.99 4.85
CA ASP A 140 -9.56 -14.22 3.75
C ASP A 140 -10.55 -13.05 3.59
N ASP A 141 -10.96 -12.44 4.69
CA ASP A 141 -11.89 -11.31 4.65
C ASP A 141 -11.29 -10.11 3.92
N ARG A 142 -10.01 -9.85 4.13
CA ARG A 142 -9.28 -8.81 3.39
C ARG A 142 -9.17 -9.15 1.91
N ALA A 143 -8.80 -10.39 1.57
CA ALA A 143 -8.71 -10.83 0.18
C ALA A 143 -10.04 -10.68 -0.54
N CYS A 144 -11.15 -11.07 0.08
CA CYS A 144 -12.48 -10.95 -0.48
C CYS A 144 -12.92 -9.49 -0.63
N ARG A 145 -12.63 -8.62 0.33
CA ARG A 145 -12.89 -7.17 0.17
C ARG A 145 -12.14 -6.61 -1.03
N VAL A 146 -10.86 -6.91 -1.20
CA VAL A 146 -10.06 -6.44 -2.33
C VAL A 146 -10.66 -6.91 -3.66
N ALA A 147 -11.07 -8.19 -3.76
CA ALA A 147 -11.70 -8.74 -4.97
C ALA A 147 -13.04 -8.07 -5.31
N ASN A 148 -13.83 -7.70 -4.30
CA ASN A 148 -15.13 -7.04 -4.49
C ASN A 148 -14.96 -5.58 -4.90
N ASP A 149 -13.99 -4.87 -4.30
CA ASP A 149 -13.75 -3.45 -4.53
C ASP A 149 -13.02 -3.17 -5.85
N LEU A 150 -12.36 -4.17 -6.44
CA LEU A 150 -11.62 -4.01 -7.69
C LEU A 150 -12.55 -3.52 -8.82
N SER A 151 -12.19 -2.42 -9.48
CA SER A 151 -12.97 -1.81 -10.55
C SER A 151 -12.47 -2.13 -11.95
N VAL A 152 -11.20 -2.52 -12.11
CA VAL A 152 -10.54 -2.83 -13.39
C VAL A 152 -9.92 -4.24 -13.36
N GLY A 153 -9.82 -4.90 -14.51
CA GLY A 153 -9.20 -6.23 -14.61
C GLY A 153 -10.02 -7.38 -13.99
N ARG A 154 -11.27 -7.16 -13.61
CA ARG A 154 -12.14 -8.13 -12.90
C ARG A 154 -12.34 -9.46 -13.62
N GLY A 155 -12.14 -9.52 -14.93
CA GLY A 155 -12.29 -10.71 -15.77
C GLY A 155 -11.06 -11.61 -15.83
N GLU A 156 -9.95 -11.22 -15.22
CA GLU A 156 -8.76 -12.05 -15.18
C GLU A 156 -8.96 -13.28 -14.30
N LEU A 157 -8.30 -14.37 -14.66
CA LEU A 157 -8.47 -15.69 -14.06
C LEU A 157 -8.29 -15.70 -12.54
N PHE A 158 -7.29 -14.98 -12.03
CA PHE A 158 -7.06 -14.84 -10.60
C PHE A 158 -8.30 -14.29 -9.89
N TRP A 159 -8.86 -13.19 -10.41
CA TRP A 159 -10.00 -12.52 -9.79
C TRP A 159 -11.29 -13.30 -9.89
N LEU A 160 -11.51 -14.02 -10.99
CA LEU A 160 -12.66 -14.93 -11.13
C LEU A 160 -12.59 -16.04 -10.06
N ARG A 161 -11.44 -16.67 -9.91
CA ARG A 161 -11.24 -17.73 -8.92
C ARG A 161 -11.39 -17.22 -7.49
N LEU A 162 -10.80 -16.06 -7.18
CA LEU A 162 -10.90 -15.48 -5.85
C LEU A 162 -12.34 -15.11 -5.49
N ARG A 163 -13.09 -14.51 -6.42
CA ARG A 163 -14.51 -14.21 -6.19
C ARG A 163 -15.34 -15.47 -5.98
N ALA A 164 -15.16 -16.50 -6.80
CA ALA A 164 -15.84 -17.76 -6.59
C ALA A 164 -15.53 -18.38 -5.21
N TYR A 165 -14.27 -18.30 -4.77
CA TYR A 165 -13.89 -18.69 -3.42
C TYR A 165 -14.65 -17.88 -2.36
N CYS A 166 -14.71 -16.55 -2.51
CA CYS A 166 -15.38 -15.67 -1.57
C CYS A 166 -16.92 -15.91 -1.50
N GLU A 167 -17.54 -16.14 -2.65
CA GLU A 167 -18.95 -16.48 -2.76
C GLU A 167 -19.26 -17.83 -2.07
N ALA A 168 -18.44 -18.86 -2.32
CA ALA A 168 -18.56 -20.16 -1.66
C ALA A 168 -18.39 -20.04 -0.14
N ARG A 169 -17.41 -19.25 0.31
CA ARG A 169 -17.14 -18.98 1.73
C ARG A 169 -18.32 -18.23 2.39
N ALA A 170 -19.00 -17.37 1.66
CA ALA A 170 -20.21 -16.69 2.11
C ALA A 170 -21.47 -17.57 2.11
N GLY A 171 -21.36 -18.84 1.65
CA GLY A 171 -22.47 -19.78 1.56
C GLY A 171 -23.26 -19.70 0.25
N ASP A 172 -22.89 -18.85 -0.70
CA ASP A 172 -23.52 -18.71 -2.00
C ASP A 172 -22.88 -19.64 -3.04
N SER A 173 -23.18 -20.94 -2.92
CA SER A 173 -22.61 -21.95 -3.80
C SER A 173 -23.09 -21.81 -5.26
N VAL A 174 -24.26 -21.23 -5.47
CA VAL A 174 -24.83 -21.03 -6.82
C VAL A 174 -24.03 -19.96 -7.56
N MET A 175 -23.78 -18.82 -6.92
CA MET A 175 -22.98 -17.76 -7.51
C MET A 175 -21.53 -18.20 -7.69
N ALA A 176 -20.96 -18.91 -6.72
CA ALA A 176 -19.61 -19.45 -6.83
C ALA A 176 -19.43 -20.34 -8.06
N GLN A 177 -20.40 -21.24 -8.31
CA GLN A 177 -20.37 -22.11 -9.47
C GLN A 177 -20.54 -21.33 -10.79
N LEU A 178 -21.42 -20.33 -10.81
CA LEU A 178 -21.60 -19.47 -11.97
C LEU A 178 -20.30 -18.69 -12.28
N THR A 179 -19.67 -18.11 -11.27
CA THR A 179 -18.42 -17.36 -11.42
C THR A 179 -17.29 -18.26 -11.93
N LEU A 180 -17.22 -19.52 -11.45
CA LEU A 180 -16.23 -20.49 -11.93
C LEU A 180 -16.42 -20.89 -13.40
N THR A 181 -17.63 -20.83 -13.93
CA THR A 181 -17.86 -21.11 -15.36
C THR A 181 -17.28 -20.03 -16.29
N LEU A 182 -16.95 -18.85 -15.75
CA LEU A 182 -16.31 -17.75 -16.46
C LEU A 182 -14.77 -17.79 -16.38
N ALA A 183 -14.23 -18.66 -15.53
CA ALA A 183 -12.77 -18.79 -15.30
C ALA A 183 -12.16 -19.90 -16.18
#